data_d3dcdaa9327621f9d2fd703f574b2b41
#
_entry.id   d3dcdaa9327621f9d2fd703f574b2b41
#
_cell.length_a   1.000
_cell.length_b   1.000
_cell.length_c   1.000
_cell.angle_alpha   90.00
_cell.angle_beta   90.00
_cell.angle_gamma   90.00
#
_symmetry.space_group_name_H-M   'P 1'
#
loop_
_entity.id
_entity.type
_entity.pdbx_description
1 polymer ?
#
loop_
_entity_poly.entity_id
_entity_poly.type
_entity_poly.pdbx_seq_one_letter_code
_entity_poly.pdbx_strand_id
1 'polypeptide(L)'
;VLLRGEVGETYNIGGNNEWNNLDIVHLLCDQMDARFAADPSLAQRFPDAPGSSGRSARDLIKFVEDRAGHDWRYAIDASRIMGELGYKPHETFETGLRRTLDWYLSNEDWWRPLLPA
;
A
#
# COMPACT_ATOMS: atom_id res chain seq x y z
N VAL A 1 -21.48 10.44 0.81
CA VAL A 1 -22.23 10.77 -0.41
C VAL A 1 -23.65 10.24 -0.31
N LEU A 2 -23.84 8.92 -0.12
CA LEU A 2 -25.17 8.27 -0.17
C LEU A 2 -26.25 8.95 0.68
N LEU A 3 -25.93 9.40 1.89
CA LEU A 3 -26.90 9.97 2.83
C LEU A 3 -26.99 11.51 2.80
N ARG A 4 -25.97 12.20 2.28
CA ARG A 4 -25.87 13.67 2.40
C ARG A 4 -25.37 14.34 1.11
N GLY A 5 -25.04 13.57 0.09
CA GLY A 5 -24.64 14.11 -1.21
C GLY A 5 -25.81 14.75 -1.93
N GLU A 6 -25.55 15.77 -2.73
CA GLU A 6 -26.53 16.39 -3.60
C GLU A 6 -26.82 15.48 -4.80
N VAL A 7 -28.12 15.31 -5.13
CA VAL A 7 -28.53 14.41 -6.22
C VAL A 7 -28.09 14.98 -7.57
N GLY A 8 -27.45 14.17 -8.36
CA GLY A 8 -26.92 14.57 -9.68
C GLY A 8 -25.48 15.11 -9.66
N GLU A 9 -24.91 15.30 -8.46
CA GLU A 9 -23.56 15.82 -8.30
C GLU A 9 -22.51 14.73 -8.20
N THR A 10 -21.28 15.06 -8.61
CA THR A 10 -20.12 14.16 -8.57
C THR A 10 -19.19 14.53 -7.42
N TYR A 11 -18.76 13.52 -6.67
CA TYR A 11 -17.81 13.66 -5.58
C TYR A 11 -16.61 12.76 -5.77
N ASN A 12 -15.43 13.36 -5.90
CA ASN A 12 -14.18 12.62 -5.88
C ASN A 12 -13.85 12.22 -4.44
N ILE A 13 -13.40 10.99 -4.24
CA ILE A 13 -12.97 10.47 -2.94
C ILE A 13 -11.49 10.15 -3.03
N GLY A 14 -10.68 10.83 -2.25
CA GLY A 14 -9.23 10.66 -2.23
C GLY A 14 -8.64 10.92 -0.85
N GLY A 15 -7.42 10.46 -0.65
CA GLY A 15 -6.69 10.57 0.62
C GLY A 15 -5.69 11.72 0.69
N ASN A 16 -5.60 12.57 -0.34
CA ASN A 16 -4.55 13.59 -0.51
C ASN A 16 -3.13 13.00 -0.40
N ASN A 17 -2.95 11.81 -0.94
CA ASN A 17 -1.71 11.04 -0.89
C ASN A 17 -1.11 10.95 -2.29
N GLU A 18 -0.19 11.82 -2.59
CA GLU A 18 0.57 11.82 -3.84
C GLU A 18 1.99 11.34 -3.57
N TRP A 19 2.22 10.06 -3.78
CA TRP A 19 3.51 9.42 -3.58
C TRP A 19 4.14 9.01 -4.90
N ASN A 20 5.47 9.16 -5.02
CA ASN A 20 6.21 8.50 -6.09
C ASN A 20 6.18 6.99 -5.90
N ASN A 21 6.12 6.24 -7.00
CA ASN A 21 6.11 4.77 -6.93
C ASN A 21 7.33 4.22 -6.18
N LEU A 22 8.51 4.79 -6.41
CA LEU A 22 9.74 4.35 -5.73
C LEU A 22 9.70 4.63 -4.22
N ASP A 23 9.11 5.75 -3.79
CA ASP A 23 8.97 6.07 -2.36
C ASP A 23 8.02 5.08 -1.67
N ILE A 24 6.94 4.68 -2.35
CA ILE A 24 6.03 3.63 -1.88
C ILE A 24 6.77 2.30 -1.73
N VAL A 25 7.55 1.91 -2.74
CA VAL A 25 8.32 0.66 -2.73
C VAL A 25 9.36 0.69 -1.61
N HIS A 26 10.06 1.79 -1.41
CA HIS A 26 11.01 1.94 -0.30
C HIS A 26 10.33 1.83 1.05
N LEU A 27 9.21 2.53 1.26
CA LEU A 27 8.45 2.44 2.50
C LEU A 27 7.97 1.01 2.78
N LEU A 28 7.50 0.30 1.74
CA LEU A 28 7.11 -1.10 1.83
C LEU A 28 8.29 -1.99 2.27
N CYS A 29 9.44 -1.84 1.62
CA CYS A 29 10.65 -2.59 1.96
C CYS A 29 11.09 -2.33 3.41
N ASP A 30 11.16 -1.06 3.82
CA ASP A 30 11.57 -0.68 5.18
C ASP A 30 10.62 -1.24 6.24
N GLN A 31 9.31 -1.24 5.97
CA GLN A 31 8.34 -1.83 6.87
C GLN A 31 8.45 -3.36 6.93
N MET A 32 8.80 -4.03 5.84
CA MET A 32 9.06 -5.48 5.83
C MET A 32 10.34 -5.81 6.57
N ASP A 33 11.43 -5.10 6.33
CA ASP A 33 12.71 -5.29 7.02
C ASP A 33 12.55 -5.13 8.53
N ALA A 34 11.80 -4.13 8.98
CA ALA A 34 11.49 -3.93 10.40
C ALA A 34 10.72 -5.10 11.00
N ARG A 35 9.79 -5.72 10.27
CA ARG A 35 9.03 -6.89 10.73
C ARG A 35 9.91 -8.13 10.84
N PHE A 36 10.76 -8.40 9.85
CA PHE A 36 11.72 -9.51 9.92
C PHE A 36 12.68 -9.36 11.09
N ALA A 37 13.12 -8.14 11.39
CA ALA A 37 13.96 -7.86 12.55
C ALA A 37 13.22 -8.07 13.90
N ALA A 38 11.92 -7.76 13.94
CA ALA A 38 11.12 -7.85 15.16
C ALA A 38 10.54 -9.25 15.42
N ASP A 39 10.30 -10.05 14.38
CA ASP A 39 9.68 -11.37 14.46
C ASP A 39 10.51 -12.44 13.72
N PRO A 40 11.38 -13.17 14.43
CA PRO A 40 12.18 -14.25 13.83
C PRO A 40 11.36 -15.40 13.20
N SER A 41 10.08 -15.55 13.57
CA SER A 41 9.22 -16.58 12.97
C SER A 41 8.95 -16.33 11.49
N LEU A 42 9.03 -15.07 11.03
CA LEU A 42 8.89 -14.73 9.63
C LEU A 42 9.95 -15.39 8.73
N ALA A 43 11.17 -15.57 9.24
CA ALA A 43 12.22 -16.25 8.49
C ALA A 43 11.89 -17.74 8.23
N GLN A 44 11.16 -18.38 9.13
CA GLN A 44 10.70 -19.76 8.96
C GLN A 44 9.49 -19.84 8.00
N ARG A 45 8.59 -18.85 8.09
CA ARG A 45 7.38 -18.79 7.27
C ARG A 45 7.67 -18.39 5.82
N PHE A 46 8.72 -17.56 5.61
CA PHE A 46 9.13 -17.02 4.32
C PHE A 46 10.63 -17.21 4.10
N PRO A 47 11.10 -18.47 3.93
CA PRO A 47 12.53 -18.78 3.88
C PRO A 47 13.27 -18.16 2.69
N ASP A 48 12.57 -17.90 1.60
CA ASP A 48 13.14 -17.31 0.37
C ASP A 48 13.18 -15.77 0.40
N ALA A 49 12.57 -15.13 1.39
CA ALA A 49 12.59 -13.67 1.51
C ALA A 49 13.99 -13.16 1.89
N PRO A 50 14.44 -12.00 1.38
CA PRO A 50 15.73 -11.42 1.75
C PRO A 50 15.92 -11.30 3.27
N GLY A 51 14.87 -10.88 4.00
CA GLY A 51 14.90 -10.74 5.45
C GLY A 51 15.19 -12.02 6.22
N SER A 52 14.92 -13.21 5.65
CA SER A 52 15.24 -14.51 6.27
C SER A 52 16.75 -14.74 6.40
N SER A 53 17.56 -14.11 5.54
CA SER A 53 19.02 -14.14 5.55
C SER A 53 19.65 -12.81 6.01
N GLY A 54 18.86 -11.93 6.64
CA GLY A 54 19.32 -10.63 7.14
C GLY A 54 19.62 -9.59 6.05
N ARG A 55 19.15 -9.83 4.81
CA ARG A 55 19.24 -8.87 3.72
C ARG A 55 18.00 -7.97 3.67
N SER A 56 18.10 -6.81 3.03
CA SER A 56 16.99 -5.91 2.85
C SER A 56 16.04 -6.37 1.75
N ALA A 57 14.74 -6.13 1.95
CA ALA A 57 13.72 -6.31 0.92
C ALA A 57 13.98 -5.40 -0.30
N ARG A 58 14.75 -4.33 -0.14
CA ARG A 58 15.16 -3.43 -1.24
C ARG A 58 16.00 -4.15 -2.30
N ASP A 59 16.64 -5.28 -1.97
CA ASP A 59 17.38 -6.12 -2.92
C ASP A 59 16.49 -6.70 -4.03
N LEU A 60 15.18 -6.72 -3.82
CA LEU A 60 14.19 -7.16 -4.81
C LEU A 60 13.82 -6.09 -5.83
N ILE A 61 14.22 -4.83 -5.62
CA ILE A 61 13.88 -3.73 -6.52
C ILE A 61 14.58 -3.93 -7.86
N LYS A 62 13.80 -3.97 -8.93
CA LYS A 62 14.29 -4.04 -10.30
C LYS A 62 13.68 -2.92 -11.11
N PHE A 63 14.53 -2.13 -11.77
CA PHE A 63 14.08 -1.15 -12.74
C PHE A 63 13.82 -1.86 -14.08
N VAL A 64 12.67 -1.59 -14.66
CA VAL A 64 12.24 -2.14 -15.93
C VAL A 64 11.85 -0.99 -16.88
N GLU A 65 11.82 -1.26 -18.17
CA GLU A 65 11.27 -0.30 -19.13
C GLU A 65 9.78 -0.09 -18.84
N ASP A 66 9.37 1.17 -18.86
CA ASP A 66 8.00 1.53 -18.59
C ASP A 66 7.08 1.19 -19.78
N ARG A 67 5.82 0.86 -19.49
CA ARG A 67 4.85 0.59 -20.54
C ARG A 67 4.47 1.88 -21.29
N ALA A 68 4.21 1.75 -22.58
CA ALA A 68 3.71 2.87 -23.39
C ALA A 68 2.38 3.40 -22.83
N GLY A 69 2.26 4.73 -22.71
CA GLY A 69 1.05 5.38 -22.20
C GLY A 69 0.83 5.26 -20.70
N HIS A 70 1.89 4.96 -19.91
CA HIS A 70 1.78 4.99 -18.46
C HIS A 70 1.55 6.42 -17.95
N ASP A 71 0.59 6.58 -17.06
CA ASP A 71 0.29 7.88 -16.45
C ASP A 71 1.45 8.34 -15.57
N TRP A 72 1.89 9.57 -15.80
CA TRP A 72 2.97 10.17 -15.02
C TRP A 72 2.62 10.39 -13.55
N ARG A 73 1.34 10.65 -13.25
CA ARG A 73 0.88 11.02 -11.91
C ARG A 73 -0.59 10.68 -11.72
N TYR A 74 -0.91 10.18 -10.56
CA TYR A 74 -2.28 10.03 -10.07
C TYR A 74 -2.51 11.04 -8.94
N ALA A 75 -3.49 11.94 -9.13
CA ALA A 75 -3.90 12.91 -8.13
C ALA A 75 -5.42 13.03 -8.17
N ILE A 76 -6.04 13.09 -6.99
CA ILE A 76 -7.48 13.26 -6.85
C ILE A 76 -7.74 14.47 -5.96
N ASP A 77 -8.44 15.47 -6.49
CA ASP A 77 -8.95 16.57 -5.70
C ASP A 77 -10.24 16.15 -4.97
N ALA A 78 -10.14 15.98 -3.67
CA ALA A 78 -11.24 15.63 -2.78
C ALA A 78 -11.77 16.84 -1.98
N SER A 79 -11.39 18.07 -2.34
CA SER A 79 -11.74 19.28 -1.60
C SER A 79 -13.26 19.46 -1.45
N ARG A 80 -14.03 19.16 -2.50
CA ARG A 80 -15.49 19.29 -2.50
C ARG A 80 -16.14 18.37 -1.46
N ILE A 81 -15.82 17.07 -1.46
CA ILE A 81 -16.41 16.13 -0.51
C ILE A 81 -15.96 16.42 0.93
N MET A 82 -14.73 16.90 1.12
CA MET A 82 -14.24 17.34 2.43
C MET A 82 -14.99 18.55 2.94
N GLY A 83 -15.20 19.57 2.10
CA GLY A 83 -15.91 20.80 2.47
C GLY A 83 -17.40 20.61 2.66
N GLU A 84 -18.09 19.96 1.72
CA GLU A 84 -19.54 19.85 1.74
C GLU A 84 -20.05 18.74 2.66
N LEU A 85 -19.36 17.59 2.69
CA LEU A 85 -19.84 16.41 3.42
C LEU A 85 -19.02 16.08 4.67
N GLY A 86 -17.97 16.85 4.96
CA GLY A 86 -17.10 16.63 6.11
C GLY A 86 -16.29 15.32 6.02
N TYR A 87 -16.04 14.82 4.81
CA TYR A 87 -15.22 13.62 4.61
C TYR A 87 -13.81 13.85 5.11
N LYS A 88 -13.29 12.87 5.82
CA LYS A 88 -11.88 12.82 6.23
C LYS A 88 -11.37 11.38 6.07
N PRO A 89 -10.20 11.18 5.46
CA PRO A 89 -9.55 9.87 5.50
C PRO A 89 -9.30 9.45 6.95
N HIS A 90 -9.57 8.20 7.28
CA HIS A 90 -9.30 7.64 8.61
C HIS A 90 -7.84 7.22 8.79
N GLU A 91 -7.15 6.95 7.70
CA GLU A 91 -5.77 6.48 7.68
C GLU A 91 -4.91 7.44 6.86
N THR A 92 -3.64 7.61 7.24
CA THR A 92 -2.60 8.09 6.35
C THR A 92 -2.14 6.94 5.45
N PHE A 93 -1.36 7.24 4.41
CA PHE A 93 -0.78 6.19 3.56
C PHE A 93 0.07 5.22 4.38
N GLU A 94 0.92 5.74 5.26
CA GLU A 94 1.84 4.95 6.09
C GLU A 94 1.10 4.04 7.07
N THR A 95 0.06 4.57 7.74
CA THR A 95 -0.73 3.77 8.69
C THR A 95 -1.56 2.73 7.99
N GLY A 96 -2.14 3.07 6.84
CA GLY A 96 -2.90 2.15 6.00
C GLY A 96 -2.02 1.03 5.43
N LEU A 97 -0.82 1.37 4.91
CA LEU A 97 0.13 0.38 4.40
C LEU A 97 0.56 -0.59 5.51
N ARG A 98 0.87 -0.06 6.71
CA ARG A 98 1.24 -0.89 7.86
C ARG A 98 0.16 -1.93 8.18
N ARG A 99 -1.10 -1.49 8.28
CA ARG A 99 -2.24 -2.38 8.55
C ARG A 99 -2.45 -3.40 7.43
N THR A 100 -2.24 -3.00 6.19
CA THR A 100 -2.33 -3.89 5.03
C THR A 100 -1.27 -4.99 5.11
N LEU A 101 -0.02 -4.64 5.40
CA LEU A 101 1.05 -5.62 5.59
C LEU A 101 0.77 -6.59 6.75
N ASP A 102 0.32 -6.07 7.89
CA ASP A 102 -0.03 -6.90 9.04
C ASP A 102 -1.17 -7.86 8.70
N TRP A 103 -2.14 -7.40 7.90
CA TRP A 103 -3.22 -8.24 7.43
C TRP A 103 -2.70 -9.37 6.52
N TYR A 104 -1.85 -9.08 5.54
CA TYR A 104 -1.27 -10.09 4.66
C TYR A 104 -0.48 -11.13 5.44
N LEU A 105 0.36 -10.70 6.38
CA LEU A 105 1.15 -11.61 7.21
C LEU A 105 0.29 -12.47 8.15
N SER A 106 -0.91 -12.01 8.49
CA SER A 106 -1.84 -12.73 9.39
C SER A 106 -2.87 -13.60 8.65
N ASN A 107 -2.97 -13.48 7.32
CA ASN A 107 -4.01 -14.16 6.53
C ASN A 107 -3.40 -14.94 5.36
N GLU A 108 -2.33 -15.69 5.60
CA GLU A 108 -1.64 -16.48 4.57
C GLU A 108 -2.55 -17.51 3.91
N ASP A 109 -3.43 -18.15 4.67
CA ASP A 109 -4.38 -19.15 4.16
C ASP A 109 -5.34 -18.55 3.11
N TRP A 110 -5.55 -17.22 3.15
CA TRP A 110 -6.41 -16.55 2.19
C TRP A 110 -5.71 -16.30 0.85
N TRP A 111 -4.47 -15.84 0.86
CA TRP A 111 -3.79 -15.42 -0.38
C TRP A 111 -2.84 -16.47 -0.97
N ARG A 112 -2.25 -17.39 -0.15
CA ARG A 112 -1.35 -18.43 -0.68
C ARG A 112 -1.98 -19.30 -1.77
N PRO A 113 -3.25 -19.73 -1.66
CA PRO A 113 -3.89 -20.51 -2.73
C PRO A 113 -4.11 -19.75 -4.04
N LEU A 114 -3.98 -18.41 -4.01
CA LEU A 114 -4.14 -17.55 -5.20
C LEU A 114 -2.83 -17.35 -5.98
N LEU A 115 -1.70 -17.77 -5.42
CA LEU A 115 -0.43 -17.70 -6.11
C LEU A 115 -0.36 -18.78 -7.20
N PRO A 116 0.24 -18.47 -8.38
CA PRO A 116 0.50 -19.49 -9.38
C PRO A 116 1.44 -20.56 -8.80
N ALA A 117 1.17 -21.81 -9.15
CA ALA A 117 2.01 -22.96 -8.81
C ALA A 117 3.38 -22.88 -9.46
#